data_e0528cb56f90ca23b2270215dfa3e68c
#
_entry.id   e0528cb56f90ca23b2270215dfa3e68c
#
_cell.length_a   1.000
_cell.length_b   1.000
_cell.length_c   1.000
_cell.angle_alpha   90.00
_cell.angle_beta   90.00
_cell.angle_gamma   90.00
#
_symmetry.space_group_name_H-M   'P 1'
#
loop_
_entity.id
_entity.type
_entity.pdbx_description
1 polymer ?
#
loop_
_entity_poly.entity_id
_entity_poly.type
_entity_poly.pdbx_seq_one_letter_code
_entity_poly.pdbx_strand_id
1 'polypeptide(L)'
;MSPSTEHFASFDGTRLAFHTEGEGRPVLLLHGLFSSAQMNWIKWGHGARLAAAGFRAIMLDFRVHGESDAPREASAYPSGVLVRDVAAL
;
A
#
# COMPACT_ATOMS: atom_id res chain seq x y z
N MET A 1 6.53 -6.59 16.60
CA MET A 1 7.10 -6.73 15.24
C MET A 1 6.73 -5.50 14.43
N SER A 2 7.71 -4.89 13.78
CA SER A 2 7.47 -3.70 12.95
C SER A 2 7.15 -4.11 11.51
N PRO A 3 6.35 -3.32 10.78
CA PRO A 3 6.11 -3.60 9.37
C PRO A 3 7.39 -3.42 8.55
N SER A 4 7.51 -4.20 7.49
CA SER A 4 8.57 -4.07 6.50
C SER A 4 8.02 -3.26 5.32
N THR A 5 8.84 -2.39 4.76
CA THR A 5 8.48 -1.59 3.59
C THR A 5 9.18 -2.14 2.35
N GLU A 6 8.41 -2.40 1.30
CA GLU A 6 8.92 -2.86 0.02
C GLU A 6 8.37 -1.97 -1.09
N HIS A 7 9.00 -2.04 -2.25
CA HIS A 7 8.57 -1.27 -3.42
C HIS A 7 8.39 -2.19 -4.62
N PHE A 8 7.51 -1.78 -5.54
CA PHE A 8 7.30 -2.50 -6.78
C PHE A 8 6.98 -1.50 -7.90
N ALA A 9 7.21 -1.91 -9.12
CA ALA A 9 6.83 -1.11 -10.29
C ALA A 9 5.39 -1.43 -10.68
N SER A 10 4.53 -0.41 -10.74
CA SER A 10 3.17 -0.57 -11.20
C SER A 10 3.14 -0.77 -12.71
N PHE A 11 1.95 -0.85 -13.29
CA PHE A 11 1.75 -1.14 -14.72
C PHE A 11 2.47 -0.15 -15.65
N ASP A 12 2.68 1.08 -15.20
CA ASP A 12 3.33 2.14 -15.99
C ASP A 12 4.77 2.43 -15.53
N GLY A 13 5.33 1.57 -14.67
CA GLY A 13 6.67 1.75 -14.12
C GLY A 13 6.75 2.66 -12.91
N THR A 14 5.64 3.27 -12.48
CA THR A 14 5.63 4.09 -11.27
C THR A 14 5.99 3.22 -10.06
N ARG A 15 6.93 3.69 -9.25
CA ARG A 15 7.39 2.96 -8.07
C ARG A 15 6.43 3.22 -6.91
N LEU A 16 5.81 2.17 -6.44
CA LEU A 16 4.87 2.22 -5.32
C LEU A 16 5.43 1.49 -4.12
N ALA A 17 5.06 1.95 -2.93
CA ALA A 17 5.45 1.32 -1.68
C ALA A 17 4.29 0.53 -1.10
N PHE A 18 4.61 -0.60 -0.49
CA PHE A 18 3.67 -1.32 0.35
C PHE A 18 4.37 -1.81 1.61
N HIS A 19 3.61 -1.91 2.67
CA HIS A 19 4.12 -2.33 3.97
C HIS A 19 3.49 -3.67 4.33
N THR A 20 4.29 -4.59 4.86
CA THR A 20 3.77 -5.89 5.26
C THR A 20 4.06 -6.16 6.72
N GLU A 21 3.16 -6.87 7.37
CA GLU A 21 3.35 -7.31 8.74
C GLU A 21 2.65 -8.65 8.94
N GLY A 22 3.37 -9.59 9.58
CA GLY A 22 2.84 -10.91 9.86
C GLY A 22 3.07 -11.92 8.75
N GLU A 23 2.61 -13.13 8.98
CA GLU A 23 2.69 -14.26 8.05
C GLU A 23 1.35 -14.97 8.03
N GLY A 24 1.04 -15.61 6.93
CA GLY A 24 -0.19 -16.37 6.79
C GLY A 24 -1.05 -15.86 5.65
N ARG A 25 -2.36 -15.97 5.82
CA ARG A 25 -3.31 -15.58 4.78
C ARG A 25 -3.21 -14.07 4.52
N PRO A 26 -3.04 -13.65 3.26
CA PRO A 26 -2.88 -12.23 2.97
C PRO A 26 -4.20 -11.47 3.11
N VAL A 27 -4.12 -10.27 3.69
CA VAL A 27 -5.22 -9.31 3.79
C VAL A 27 -4.70 -7.98 3.26
N LEU A 28 -5.33 -7.47 2.21
CA LEU A 28 -4.96 -6.20 1.61
C LEU A 28 -5.74 -5.06 2.25
N LEU A 29 -5.02 -4.05 2.76
CA LEU A 29 -5.60 -2.87 3.38
C LEU A 29 -5.30 -1.65 2.52
N LEU A 30 -6.34 -0.91 2.13
CA LEU A 30 -6.24 0.26 1.27
C LEU A 30 -6.65 1.51 2.03
N HIS A 31 -5.79 2.53 2.03
CA HIS A 31 -6.06 3.77 2.77
C HIS A 31 -6.97 4.73 1.99
N GLY A 32 -7.46 5.76 2.70
CA GLY A 32 -8.28 6.80 2.10
C GLY A 32 -7.48 7.89 1.40
N LEU A 33 -8.19 8.76 0.68
CA LEU A 33 -7.61 9.89 -0.02
C LEU A 33 -6.91 10.84 0.96
N PHE A 34 -5.75 11.37 0.56
CA PHE A 34 -4.90 12.23 1.38
C PHE A 34 -4.42 11.58 2.68
N SER A 35 -4.39 10.25 2.72
CA SER A 35 -3.90 9.51 3.86
C SER A 35 -2.70 8.65 3.43
N SER A 36 -2.44 7.56 4.13
CA SER A 36 -1.37 6.61 3.81
C SER A 36 -1.58 5.34 4.63
N ALA A 37 -0.82 4.29 4.32
CA ALA A 37 -0.83 3.07 5.12
C ALA A 37 -0.45 3.38 6.57
N GLN A 38 0.53 4.28 6.76
CA GLN A 38 0.96 4.69 8.09
C GLN A 38 -0.19 5.33 8.88
N MET A 39 -0.93 6.25 8.26
CA MET A 39 -2.00 6.98 8.93
C MET A 39 -3.23 6.12 9.23
N ASN A 40 -3.62 5.26 8.29
CA ASN A 40 -4.84 4.47 8.45
C ASN A 40 -4.62 3.14 9.18
N TRP A 41 -3.49 2.47 8.92
CA TRP A 41 -3.33 1.09 9.35
C TRP A 41 -2.23 0.86 10.36
N ILE A 42 -1.05 1.44 10.14
CA ILE A 42 0.13 1.15 10.97
C ILE A 42 0.04 1.87 12.31
N LYS A 43 -0.22 3.17 12.28
CA LYS A 43 -0.25 4.02 13.48
C LYS A 43 -1.19 3.49 14.56
N TRP A 44 -2.33 2.96 14.17
CA TRP A 44 -3.35 2.48 15.10
C TRP A 44 -3.27 0.96 15.37
N GLY A 45 -2.26 0.30 14.80
CA GLY A 45 -1.99 -1.11 15.08
C GLY A 45 -2.90 -2.11 14.37
N HIS A 46 -3.61 -1.72 13.31
CA HIS A 46 -4.47 -2.65 12.57
C HIS A 46 -3.68 -3.77 11.93
N GLY A 47 -2.52 -3.44 11.30
CA GLY A 47 -1.65 -4.44 10.70
C GLY A 47 -1.09 -5.40 11.75
N ALA A 48 -0.68 -4.87 12.90
CA ALA A 48 -0.16 -5.67 13.99
C ALA A 48 -1.21 -6.63 14.55
N ARG A 49 -2.47 -6.19 14.64
CA ARG A 49 -3.57 -7.05 15.11
C ARG A 49 -3.85 -8.19 14.15
N LEU A 50 -3.81 -7.91 12.84
CA LEU A 50 -3.95 -8.95 11.82
C LEU A 50 -2.79 -9.95 11.90
N ALA A 51 -1.57 -9.45 12.05
CA ALA A 51 -0.39 -10.31 12.19
C ALA A 51 -0.52 -11.22 13.40
N ALA A 52 -0.97 -10.69 14.54
CA ALA A 52 -1.16 -11.47 15.75
C ALA A 52 -2.26 -12.52 15.60
N ALA A 53 -3.22 -12.29 14.71
CA ALA A 53 -4.30 -13.24 14.42
C ALA A 53 -3.95 -14.30 13.37
N GLY A 54 -2.71 -14.30 12.87
CA GLY A 54 -2.23 -15.30 11.90
C GLY A 54 -2.42 -14.89 10.45
N PHE A 55 -2.61 -13.59 10.18
CA PHE A 55 -2.72 -13.05 8.83
C PHE A 55 -1.47 -12.29 8.44
N ARG A 56 -1.28 -12.12 7.14
CA ARG A 56 -0.27 -11.22 6.60
C ARG A 56 -0.97 -9.96 6.11
N ALA A 57 -0.76 -8.85 6.81
CA ALA A 57 -1.29 -7.56 6.41
C ALA A 57 -0.44 -6.99 5.27
N ILE A 58 -1.06 -6.58 4.18
CA ILE A 58 -0.40 -5.92 3.04
C ILE A 58 -1.05 -4.55 2.92
N MET A 59 -0.27 -3.50 3.18
CA MET A 59 -0.77 -2.13 3.31
C MET A 59 -0.12 -1.26 2.24
N LEU A 60 -0.85 -1.03 1.14
CA LEU A 60 -0.37 -0.26 0.00
C LEU A 60 -0.43 1.23 0.27
N ASP A 61 0.60 1.96 -0.14
CA ASP A 61 0.52 3.41 -0.31
C ASP A 61 0.15 3.68 -1.77
N PHE A 62 -1.03 4.25 -2.00
CA PHE A 62 -1.43 4.64 -3.35
C PHE A 62 -0.44 5.67 -3.91
N ARG A 63 -0.35 5.77 -5.24
CA ARG A 63 0.53 6.78 -5.85
C ARG A 63 0.19 8.16 -5.31
N VAL A 64 1.19 9.02 -5.19
CA VAL A 64 1.11 10.36 -4.58
C VAL A 64 1.09 10.32 -3.04
N HIS A 65 0.82 9.17 -2.43
CA HIS A 65 0.66 9.06 -0.98
C HIS A 65 1.81 8.31 -0.33
N GLY A 66 2.06 8.60 0.94
CA GLY A 66 3.04 7.90 1.75
C GLY A 66 4.43 7.85 1.10
N GLU A 67 4.99 6.65 0.98
CA GLU A 67 6.32 6.44 0.42
C GLU A 67 6.31 6.04 -1.06
N SER A 68 5.12 6.07 -1.70
CA SER A 68 5.02 5.83 -3.14
C SER A 68 5.39 7.07 -3.93
N ASP A 69 5.85 6.88 -5.16
CA ASP A 69 6.19 8.00 -6.04
C ASP A 69 4.95 8.82 -6.41
N ALA A 70 5.18 10.11 -6.70
CA ALA A 70 4.16 11.07 -7.09
C ALA A 70 4.49 11.64 -8.48
N PRO A 71 4.22 10.90 -9.57
CA PRO A 71 4.50 11.40 -10.91
C PRO A 71 3.74 12.69 -11.20
N ARG A 72 4.34 13.59 -11.96
CA ARG A 72 3.76 14.90 -12.27
C ARG A 72 3.02 14.95 -13.60
N GLU A 73 3.26 13.99 -14.49
CA GLU A 73 2.65 13.95 -15.81
C GLU A 73 1.19 13.54 -15.69
N ALA A 74 0.31 14.25 -16.44
CA ALA A 74 -1.11 13.91 -16.46
C ALA A 74 -1.35 12.47 -16.96
N SER A 75 -0.48 11.98 -17.83
CA SER A 75 -0.57 10.60 -18.33
C SER A 75 -0.38 9.53 -17.26
N ALA A 76 0.15 9.90 -16.08
CA ALA A 76 0.30 8.99 -14.95
C ALA A 76 -1.00 8.79 -14.16
N TYR A 77 -2.06 9.49 -14.53
CA TYR A 77 -3.33 9.45 -13.82
C TYR A 77 -4.51 9.13 -14.74
N PRO A 78 -4.46 8.02 -15.49
CA PRO A 78 -5.59 7.61 -16.32
C PRO A 78 -6.78 7.18 -15.46
N SER A 79 -7.96 7.14 -16.05
CA SER A 79 -9.15 6.64 -15.38
C SER A 79 -8.90 5.23 -14.85
N GLY A 80 -9.29 4.98 -13.61
CA GLY A 80 -9.11 3.66 -12.97
C GLY A 80 -7.68 3.35 -12.54
N VAL A 81 -6.80 4.35 -12.46
CA VAL A 81 -5.37 4.15 -12.14
C VAL A 81 -5.17 3.44 -10.79
N LEU A 82 -5.96 3.77 -9.78
CA LEU A 82 -5.79 3.15 -8.45
C LEU A 82 -6.13 1.66 -8.48
N VAL A 83 -7.15 1.27 -9.23
CA VAL A 83 -7.50 -0.14 -9.40
C VAL A 83 -6.39 -0.89 -10.14
N ARG A 84 -5.78 -0.26 -11.14
CA ARG A 84 -4.67 -0.84 -11.89
C ARG A 84 -3.43 -1.00 -11.01
N ASP A 85 -3.19 -0.05 -10.10
CA ASP A 85 -2.08 -0.15 -9.14
C ASP A 85 -2.30 -1.34 -8.21
N VAL A 86 -3.50 -1.52 -7.70
CA VAL A 86 -3.83 -2.66 -6.83
C VAL A 86 -3.65 -3.98 -7.60
N ALA A 87 -4.08 -4.02 -8.84
CA ALA A 87 -3.95 -5.22 -9.66
C ALA A 87 -2.48 -5.56 -9.97
N ALA A 88 -1.59 -4.55 -10.01
CA ALA A 88 -0.17 -4.76 -10.24
C ALA A 88 0.57 -5.29 -9.01
N LEU A 89 0.00 -5.08 -7.84
CA LEU A 89 0.55 -5.57 -6.58
C LEU A 89 0.38 -7.10 -6.48
#